data_c6eb2d3c3497fe404be6ece0a63f78cc
#
_entry.id   c6eb2d3c3497fe404be6ece0a63f78cc
#
_cell.length_a   1.000
_cell.length_b   1.000
_cell.length_c   1.000
_cell.angle_alpha   90.00
_cell.angle_beta   90.00
_cell.angle_gamma   90.00
#
_symmetry.space_group_name_H-M   'P 1'
#
loop_
_entity.id
_entity.type
_entity.pdbx_description
1 polymer ?
#
loop_
_entity_poly.entity_id
_entity_poly.type
_entity_poly.pdbx_seq_one_letter_code
_entity_poly.pdbx_strand_id
1 'polypeptide(L)'
;VQTGGPSGGCLTEKHLDTPIDFDNLLAAGSMMGSGGMIVMDEDDCMVSVARFYLDFTVEESCGKCTPCRIGNKRLLEILNRITQGCGTEKDLETLSTLGHVIKDTALCGLGQTSPNPVLSTLNNFYDEYLEHVKDKTCRSKQCKALLTYNINPEKCIGCHLCFKHCPADAIIGDVRKPHVIDPNKCIKCGMCMARCKFKAINVC
;
A
#
# COMPACT_ATOMS: atom_id res chain seq x y z
N VAL A 1 -5.67 11.04 -8.10
CA VAL A 1 -4.81 11.39 -9.25
C VAL A 1 -3.44 11.81 -8.75
N GLN A 2 -2.38 11.18 -9.22
CA GLN A 2 -1.00 11.58 -8.97
C GLN A 2 -0.54 12.52 -10.08
N THR A 3 -0.06 13.71 -9.72
CA THR A 3 0.55 14.66 -10.66
C THR A 3 2.02 14.89 -10.31
N GLY A 4 2.84 15.29 -11.29
CA GLY A 4 4.27 15.57 -11.08
C GLY A 4 5.17 14.34 -10.87
N GLY A 5 4.69 13.15 -11.18
CA GLY A 5 5.45 11.90 -11.04
C GLY A 5 5.84 11.58 -9.59
N PRO A 6 7.01 10.95 -9.36
CA PRO A 6 7.46 10.56 -8.01
C PRO A 6 7.77 11.74 -7.08
N SER A 7 7.90 12.94 -7.62
CA SER A 7 8.17 14.15 -6.85
C SER A 7 6.91 14.94 -6.51
N GLY A 8 5.78 14.58 -7.10
CA GLY A 8 4.50 15.26 -6.91
C GLY A 8 3.69 14.70 -5.75
N GLY A 9 2.39 15.02 -5.75
CA GLY A 9 1.46 14.60 -4.72
C GLY A 9 0.23 13.93 -5.28
N CYS A 10 -0.46 13.18 -4.45
CA CYS A 10 -1.71 12.53 -4.77
C CYS A 10 -2.89 13.45 -4.44
N LEU A 11 -3.69 13.76 -5.44
CA LEU A 11 -4.87 14.60 -5.36
C LEU A 11 -6.14 13.72 -5.27
N THR A 12 -7.14 14.19 -4.55
CA THR A 12 -8.42 13.51 -4.35
C THR A 12 -9.53 14.18 -5.16
N GLU A 13 -10.74 13.63 -5.09
CA GLU A 13 -11.95 14.20 -5.69
C GLU A 13 -12.14 15.71 -5.40
N LYS A 14 -11.76 16.15 -4.20
CA LYS A 14 -11.83 17.57 -3.80
C LYS A 14 -11.00 18.52 -4.68
N HIS A 15 -10.06 17.97 -5.44
CA HIS A 15 -9.12 18.73 -6.26
C HIS A 15 -9.38 18.59 -7.78
N LEU A 16 -10.51 17.97 -8.19
CA LEU A 16 -10.80 17.73 -9.61
C LEU A 16 -10.94 19.02 -10.43
N ASP A 17 -11.40 20.10 -9.80
CA ASP A 17 -11.56 21.40 -10.45
C ASP A 17 -10.31 22.30 -10.29
N THR A 18 -9.20 21.78 -9.74
CA THR A 18 -7.96 22.54 -9.60
C THR A 18 -7.34 22.78 -10.98
N PRO A 19 -7.05 24.04 -11.36
CA PRO A 19 -6.34 24.33 -12.60
C PRO A 19 -4.99 23.62 -12.66
N ILE A 20 -4.67 23.07 -13.83
CA ILE A 20 -3.40 22.36 -14.06
C ILE A 20 -2.34 23.42 -14.41
N ASP A 21 -1.83 24.08 -13.39
CA ASP A 21 -0.72 25.02 -13.48
C ASP A 21 0.22 24.87 -12.27
N PHE A 22 1.35 25.57 -12.30
CA PHE A 22 2.37 25.43 -11.26
C PHE A 22 1.88 25.88 -9.88
N ASP A 23 1.19 27.01 -9.81
CA ASP A 23 0.82 27.65 -8.55
C ASP A 23 -0.33 26.91 -7.88
N ASN A 24 -1.37 26.56 -8.63
CA ASN A 24 -2.55 25.88 -8.11
C ASN A 24 -2.22 24.43 -7.67
N LEU A 25 -1.42 23.70 -8.45
CA LEU A 25 -0.99 22.35 -8.05
C LEU A 25 -0.08 22.37 -6.82
N LEU A 26 0.79 23.38 -6.71
CA LEU A 26 1.62 23.55 -5.52
C LEU A 26 0.78 23.87 -4.28
N ALA A 27 -0.21 24.74 -4.41
CA ALA A 27 -1.16 25.05 -3.33
C ALA A 27 -2.00 23.85 -2.90
N ALA A 28 -2.32 22.94 -3.84
CA ALA A 28 -3.01 21.68 -3.57
C ALA A 28 -2.09 20.57 -2.97
N GLY A 29 -0.82 20.89 -2.69
CA GLY A 29 0.13 19.93 -2.11
C GLY A 29 0.76 18.95 -3.12
N SER A 30 0.68 19.27 -4.40
CA SER A 30 1.30 18.51 -5.48
C SER A 30 2.27 19.38 -6.28
N MET A 31 2.57 18.99 -7.50
CA MET A 31 3.36 19.80 -8.45
C MET A 31 3.03 19.38 -9.88
N MET A 32 3.33 20.26 -10.83
CA MET A 32 3.13 19.97 -12.25
C MET A 32 4.19 19.02 -12.81
N GLY A 33 5.45 19.17 -12.40
CA GLY A 33 6.57 18.41 -12.93
C GLY A 33 6.66 18.55 -14.45
N SER A 34 6.77 17.43 -15.17
CA SER A 34 6.77 17.36 -16.65
C SER A 34 5.35 17.25 -17.25
N GLY A 35 4.29 17.45 -16.46
CA GLY A 35 2.90 17.31 -16.89
C GLY A 35 2.37 15.86 -16.86
N GLY A 36 3.12 14.93 -16.29
CA GLY A 36 2.66 13.55 -16.12
C GLY A 36 1.52 13.46 -15.11
N MET A 37 0.47 12.72 -15.47
CA MET A 37 -0.70 12.48 -14.64
C MET A 37 -1.04 10.98 -14.64
N ILE A 38 -1.24 10.41 -13.45
CA ILE A 38 -1.62 9.01 -13.28
C ILE A 38 -2.95 8.98 -12.53
N VAL A 39 -3.96 8.41 -13.17
CA VAL A 39 -5.27 8.20 -12.58
C VAL A 39 -5.30 6.82 -11.94
N MET A 40 -5.78 6.74 -10.73
CA MET A 40 -5.91 5.52 -9.92
C MET A 40 -7.37 5.36 -9.50
N ASP A 41 -7.77 4.15 -9.22
CA ASP A 41 -9.12 3.80 -8.77
C ASP A 41 -9.13 3.19 -7.36
N GLU A 42 -10.28 2.66 -6.94
CA GLU A 42 -10.48 2.08 -5.60
C GLU A 42 -9.75 0.75 -5.41
N ASP A 43 -9.27 0.14 -6.49
CA ASP A 43 -8.46 -1.07 -6.44
C ASP A 43 -6.98 -0.77 -6.15
N ASP A 44 -6.59 0.53 -6.16
CA ASP A 44 -5.25 0.97 -5.80
C ASP A 44 -5.09 1.26 -4.30
N CYS A 45 -4.08 0.67 -3.68
CA CYS A 45 -3.74 0.94 -2.28
C CYS A 45 -2.82 2.17 -2.17
N MET A 46 -3.30 3.25 -1.56
CA MET A 46 -2.53 4.49 -1.45
C MET A 46 -1.25 4.34 -0.62
N VAL A 47 -1.23 3.44 0.35
CA VAL A 47 0.01 3.10 1.09
C VAL A 47 1.03 2.41 0.19
N SER A 48 0.57 1.50 -0.68
CA SER A 48 1.44 0.81 -1.64
C SER A 48 1.94 1.76 -2.74
N VAL A 49 1.10 2.69 -3.18
CA VAL A 49 1.45 3.74 -4.15
C VAL A 49 2.53 4.66 -3.57
N ALA A 50 2.37 5.14 -2.34
CA ALA A 50 3.38 5.95 -1.66
C ALA A 50 4.72 5.20 -1.52
N ARG A 51 4.65 3.92 -1.16
CA ARG A 51 5.81 3.03 -1.08
C ARG A 51 6.53 2.90 -2.43
N PHE A 52 5.79 2.70 -3.51
CA PHE A 52 6.33 2.57 -4.85
C PHE A 52 7.11 3.81 -5.30
N TYR A 53 6.53 5.01 -5.13
CA TYR A 53 7.21 6.25 -5.50
C TYR A 53 8.44 6.54 -4.63
N LEU A 54 8.35 6.22 -3.35
CA LEU A 54 9.48 6.42 -2.44
C LEU A 54 10.63 5.44 -2.74
N ASP A 55 10.31 4.19 -3.08
CA ASP A 55 11.29 3.17 -3.48
C ASP A 55 12.10 3.65 -4.69
N PHE A 56 11.40 4.10 -5.74
CA PHE A 56 12.04 4.74 -6.90
C PHE A 56 12.96 5.90 -6.49
N THR A 57 12.52 6.78 -5.59
CA THR A 57 13.32 7.93 -5.15
C THR A 57 14.55 7.50 -4.33
N VAL A 58 14.45 6.42 -3.57
CA VAL A 58 15.59 5.83 -2.84
C VAL A 58 16.65 5.32 -3.81
N GLU A 59 16.24 4.66 -4.90
CA GLU A 59 17.15 4.19 -5.97
C GLU A 59 17.82 5.32 -6.72
N GLU A 60 17.09 6.40 -7.01
CA GLU A 60 17.59 7.58 -7.74
C GLU A 60 18.42 8.54 -6.86
N SER A 61 18.53 8.29 -5.56
CA SER A 61 19.27 9.16 -4.64
C SER A 61 20.78 9.12 -4.93
N CYS A 62 21.38 10.28 -5.16
CA CYS A 62 22.83 10.39 -5.34
C CYS A 62 23.65 10.07 -4.09
N GLY A 63 23.01 9.91 -2.92
CA GLY A 63 23.64 9.53 -1.66
C GLY A 63 24.44 10.63 -0.94
N LYS A 64 24.47 11.88 -1.42
CA LYS A 64 25.28 12.96 -0.82
C LYS A 64 24.79 13.40 0.55
N CYS A 65 23.54 13.86 0.64
CA CYS A 65 23.05 14.42 1.91
C CYS A 65 22.32 13.38 2.76
N THR A 66 22.54 13.45 4.06
CA THR A 66 21.96 12.50 5.04
C THR A 66 20.43 12.47 5.03
N PRO A 67 19.71 13.62 4.97
CA PRO A 67 18.24 13.59 4.97
C PRO A 67 17.69 12.74 3.82
N CYS A 68 18.16 12.91 2.61
CA CYS A 68 17.74 12.11 1.45
C CYS A 68 18.25 10.66 1.57
N ARG A 69 19.56 10.45 1.75
CA ARG A 69 20.18 9.12 1.74
C ARG A 69 19.63 8.18 2.84
N ILE A 70 19.52 8.69 4.06
CA ILE A 70 19.10 7.88 5.22
C ILE A 70 17.60 8.07 5.47
N GLY A 71 17.09 9.31 5.41
CA GLY A 71 15.70 9.60 5.74
C GLY A 71 14.72 8.87 4.82
N ASN A 72 14.93 8.91 3.49
CA ASN A 72 14.06 8.19 2.56
C ASN A 72 14.08 6.67 2.79
N LYS A 73 15.23 6.09 3.10
CA LYS A 73 15.32 4.65 3.46
C LYS A 73 14.50 4.34 4.71
N ARG A 74 14.52 5.21 5.71
CA ARG A 74 13.73 5.04 6.94
C ARG A 74 12.23 5.17 6.67
N LEU A 75 11.80 6.13 5.85
CA LEU A 75 10.40 6.21 5.41
C LEU A 75 9.99 4.94 4.66
N LEU A 76 10.82 4.44 3.76
CA LEU A 76 10.54 3.22 2.99
C LEU A 76 10.44 1.98 3.90
N GLU A 77 11.32 1.84 4.88
CA GLU A 77 11.25 0.77 5.88
C GLU A 77 9.94 0.82 6.67
N ILE A 78 9.47 2.00 7.03
CA ILE A 78 8.17 2.18 7.71
C ILE A 78 7.03 1.74 6.80
N LEU A 79 6.99 2.21 5.56
CA LEU A 79 5.94 1.82 4.59
C LEU A 79 5.95 0.31 4.31
N ASN A 80 7.15 -0.31 4.22
CA ASN A 80 7.27 -1.76 4.11
C ASN A 80 6.68 -2.48 5.34
N ARG A 81 6.95 -2.00 6.57
CA ARG A 81 6.33 -2.58 7.78
C ARG A 81 4.81 -2.45 7.76
N ILE A 82 4.28 -1.30 7.35
CA ILE A 82 2.84 -1.06 7.27
C ILE A 82 2.19 -2.02 6.27
N THR A 83 2.73 -2.13 5.06
CA THR A 83 2.19 -3.03 4.01
C THR A 83 2.37 -4.51 4.34
N GLN A 84 3.29 -4.85 5.26
CA GLN A 84 3.49 -6.20 5.79
C GLN A 84 2.66 -6.51 7.05
N GLY A 85 1.84 -5.57 7.52
CA GLY A 85 1.01 -5.76 8.71
C GLY A 85 1.72 -5.57 10.04
N CYS A 86 2.99 -5.18 10.02
CA CYS A 86 3.82 -4.94 11.22
C CYS A 86 3.87 -3.46 11.63
N GLY A 87 3.15 -2.57 10.94
CA GLY A 87 3.09 -1.15 11.24
C GLY A 87 2.36 -0.84 12.56
N THR A 88 2.68 0.30 13.14
CA THR A 88 2.11 0.84 14.38
C THR A 88 1.61 2.28 14.17
N GLU A 89 0.73 2.79 15.03
CA GLU A 89 0.28 4.19 14.95
C GLU A 89 1.44 5.18 15.06
N LYS A 90 2.46 4.86 15.88
CA LYS A 90 3.67 5.66 15.99
C LYS A 90 4.44 5.76 14.66
N ASP A 91 4.33 4.77 13.79
CA ASP A 91 4.92 4.81 12.46
C ASP A 91 4.29 5.92 11.61
N LEU A 92 2.98 6.18 11.75
CA LEU A 92 2.28 7.25 11.02
C LEU A 92 2.78 8.64 11.45
N GLU A 93 2.96 8.85 12.74
CA GLU A 93 3.54 10.09 13.28
C GLU A 93 4.98 10.28 12.77
N THR A 94 5.75 9.17 12.75
CA THR A 94 7.13 9.20 12.27
C THR A 94 7.20 9.48 10.77
N LEU A 95 6.29 8.92 9.94
CA LEU A 95 6.20 9.23 8.50
C LEU A 95 5.99 10.72 8.27
N SER A 96 5.05 11.33 9.00
CA SER A 96 4.77 12.75 8.90
C SER A 96 5.98 13.60 9.32
N THR A 97 6.50 13.38 10.52
CA THR A 97 7.61 14.18 11.08
C THR A 97 8.86 14.05 10.23
N LEU A 98 9.27 12.82 9.91
CA LEU A 98 10.48 12.58 9.13
C LEU A 98 10.33 13.07 7.69
N GLY A 99 9.14 12.96 7.10
CA GLY A 99 8.85 13.50 5.77
C GLY A 99 9.09 15.00 5.71
N HIS A 100 8.58 15.77 6.67
CA HIS A 100 8.83 17.22 6.76
C HIS A 100 10.31 17.53 7.00
N VAL A 101 10.99 16.82 7.88
CA VAL A 101 12.43 17.02 8.10
C VAL A 101 13.24 16.82 6.81
N ILE A 102 12.94 15.77 6.03
CA ILE A 102 13.63 15.53 4.76
C ILE A 102 13.35 16.66 3.77
N LYS A 103 12.08 17.08 3.65
CA LYS A 103 11.66 18.16 2.77
C LYS A 103 12.42 19.46 3.05
N ASP A 104 12.56 19.80 4.32
CA ASP A 104 13.13 21.08 4.76
C ASP A 104 14.67 21.09 4.78
N THR A 105 15.31 19.92 4.88
CA THR A 105 16.76 19.84 5.12
C THR A 105 17.55 19.19 3.97
N ALA A 106 16.89 18.58 2.98
CA ALA A 106 17.59 18.02 1.84
C ALA A 106 18.20 19.11 0.94
N LEU A 107 19.40 18.84 0.37
CA LEU A 107 20.17 19.84 -0.33
C LEU A 107 19.74 20.09 -1.79
N CYS A 108 18.91 19.24 -2.37
CA CYS A 108 18.47 19.37 -3.77
C CYS A 108 17.00 19.02 -3.95
N GLY A 109 16.45 19.38 -5.12
CA GLY A 109 15.05 19.17 -5.45
C GLY A 109 14.57 17.72 -5.31
N LEU A 110 15.38 16.73 -5.68
CA LEU A 110 15.01 15.32 -5.52
C LEU A 110 14.73 14.98 -4.03
N GLY A 111 15.63 15.34 -3.12
CA GLY A 111 15.46 15.08 -1.71
C GLY A 111 14.31 15.90 -1.10
N GLN A 112 14.15 17.16 -1.50
CA GLN A 112 13.09 18.05 -1.00
C GLN A 112 11.69 17.59 -1.44
N THR A 113 11.56 16.95 -2.59
CA THR A 113 10.28 16.50 -3.12
C THR A 113 9.99 15.01 -2.87
N SER A 114 11.02 14.22 -2.53
CA SER A 114 10.89 12.78 -2.30
C SER A 114 9.80 12.37 -1.28
N PRO A 115 9.54 13.10 -0.20
CA PRO A 115 8.48 12.73 0.74
C PRO A 115 7.07 13.18 0.31
N ASN A 116 6.92 13.97 -0.76
CA ASN A 116 5.62 14.49 -1.18
C ASN A 116 4.55 13.40 -1.41
N PRO A 117 4.84 12.29 -2.14
CA PRO A 117 3.85 11.22 -2.28
C PRO A 117 3.41 10.64 -0.93
N VAL A 118 4.34 10.46 -0.01
CA VAL A 118 4.05 9.93 1.33
C VAL A 118 3.19 10.91 2.14
N LEU A 119 3.59 12.19 2.16
CA LEU A 119 2.87 13.22 2.92
C LEU A 119 1.48 13.48 2.35
N SER A 120 1.33 13.54 1.03
CA SER A 120 0.03 13.77 0.38
C SER A 120 -0.92 12.59 0.57
N THR A 121 -0.44 11.35 0.43
CA THR A 121 -1.28 10.17 0.68
C THR A 121 -1.62 10.03 2.16
N LEU A 122 -0.68 10.28 3.06
CA LEU A 122 -0.94 10.26 4.50
C LEU A 122 -1.98 11.31 4.91
N ASN A 123 -1.95 12.50 4.30
CA ASN A 123 -2.91 13.57 4.58
C ASN A 123 -4.30 13.29 3.99
N ASN A 124 -4.36 12.78 2.75
CA ASN A 124 -5.60 12.65 2.01
C ASN A 124 -6.30 11.29 2.21
N PHE A 125 -5.56 10.25 2.61
CA PHE A 125 -6.04 8.88 2.78
C PHE A 125 -5.62 8.29 4.13
N TYR A 126 -5.65 9.10 5.19
CA TYR A 126 -5.23 8.70 6.53
C TYR A 126 -5.99 7.50 7.07
N ASP A 127 -7.26 7.36 6.72
CA ASP A 127 -8.10 6.21 7.05
C ASP A 127 -7.55 4.89 6.50
N GLU A 128 -7.03 4.88 5.26
CA GLU A 128 -6.39 3.67 4.71
C GLU A 128 -5.12 3.28 5.50
N TYR A 129 -4.33 4.27 5.91
CA TYR A 129 -3.17 4.01 6.76
C TYR A 129 -3.58 3.42 8.11
N LEU A 130 -4.66 3.94 8.71
CA LEU A 130 -5.20 3.40 9.97
C LEU A 130 -5.68 1.96 9.81
N GLU A 131 -6.39 1.63 8.74
CA GLU A 131 -6.81 0.25 8.46
C GLU A 131 -5.61 -0.70 8.37
N HIS A 132 -4.55 -0.30 7.67
CA HIS A 132 -3.33 -1.11 7.57
C HIS A 132 -2.65 -1.33 8.93
N VAL A 133 -2.69 -0.30 9.80
CA VAL A 133 -1.98 -0.31 11.08
C VAL A 133 -2.83 -0.91 12.20
N LYS A 134 -4.11 -0.55 12.31
CA LYS A 134 -5.02 -1.01 13.38
C LYS A 134 -5.71 -2.32 13.04
N ASP A 135 -6.39 -2.35 11.90
CA ASP A 135 -7.25 -3.46 11.52
C ASP A 135 -6.48 -4.57 10.80
N LYS A 136 -5.23 -4.29 10.42
CA LYS A 136 -4.37 -5.21 9.66
C LYS A 136 -5.05 -5.68 8.37
N THR A 137 -5.77 -4.79 7.71
CA THR A 137 -6.50 -5.03 6.46
C THR A 137 -6.07 -4.06 5.37
N CYS A 138 -6.29 -4.42 4.13
CA CYS A 138 -6.06 -3.58 2.97
C CYS A 138 -7.34 -3.60 2.12
N ARG A 139 -8.09 -2.49 2.06
CA ARG A 139 -9.38 -2.42 1.35
C ARG A 139 -9.27 -2.74 -0.14
N SER A 140 -8.20 -2.34 -0.78
CA SER A 140 -7.90 -2.63 -2.18
C SER A 140 -7.29 -4.03 -2.41
N LYS A 141 -7.00 -4.78 -1.35
CA LYS A 141 -6.46 -6.16 -1.39
C LYS A 141 -5.11 -6.32 -2.11
N GLN A 142 -4.36 -5.25 -2.29
CA GLN A 142 -3.04 -5.28 -2.92
C GLN A 142 -1.93 -5.73 -1.97
N CYS A 143 -2.05 -5.42 -0.68
CA CYS A 143 -1.06 -5.77 0.33
C CYS A 143 -1.18 -7.25 0.72
N LYS A 144 -0.48 -8.14 0.02
CA LYS A 144 -0.57 -9.59 0.20
C LYS A 144 -0.42 -10.06 1.65
N ALA A 145 0.42 -9.38 2.42
CA ALA A 145 0.63 -9.74 3.83
C ALA A 145 -0.60 -9.47 4.72
N LEU A 146 -1.51 -8.62 4.29
CA LEU A 146 -2.74 -8.28 5.00
C LEU A 146 -3.97 -9.09 4.53
N LEU A 147 -3.84 -9.87 3.45
CA LEU A 147 -4.96 -10.67 2.95
C LEU A 147 -5.30 -11.79 3.93
N THR A 148 -6.59 -12.01 4.10
CA THR A 148 -7.13 -13.16 4.84
C THR A 148 -8.04 -13.95 3.94
N TYR A 149 -7.75 -15.25 3.79
CA TYR A 149 -8.57 -16.16 2.99
C TYR A 149 -9.49 -16.98 3.89
N ASN A 150 -10.79 -16.93 3.62
CA ASN A 150 -11.81 -17.66 4.38
C ASN A 150 -12.66 -18.52 3.46
N ILE A 151 -13.04 -19.71 3.92
CA ILE A 151 -13.94 -20.62 3.21
C ILE A 151 -15.36 -20.45 3.76
N ASN A 152 -16.31 -20.07 2.91
CA ASN A 152 -17.72 -20.03 3.28
C ASN A 152 -18.24 -21.47 3.41
N PRO A 153 -18.68 -21.90 4.62
CA PRO A 153 -19.13 -23.28 4.84
C PRO A 153 -20.42 -23.62 4.08
N GLU A 154 -21.28 -22.63 3.80
CA GLU A 154 -22.53 -22.85 3.06
C GLU A 154 -22.30 -23.15 1.56
N LYS A 155 -21.26 -22.58 0.99
CA LYS A 155 -20.87 -22.79 -0.41
C LYS A 155 -19.89 -23.95 -0.60
N CYS A 156 -19.24 -24.37 0.48
CA CYS A 156 -18.21 -25.39 0.41
C CYS A 156 -18.81 -26.80 0.48
N ILE A 157 -18.74 -27.53 -0.63
CA ILE A 157 -19.24 -28.92 -0.71
C ILE A 157 -18.21 -29.97 -0.26
N GLY A 158 -17.02 -29.58 0.17
CA GLY A 158 -15.97 -30.52 0.59
C GLY A 158 -15.34 -31.32 -0.54
N CYS A 159 -15.17 -30.73 -1.74
CA CYS A 159 -14.59 -31.42 -2.91
C CYS A 159 -13.07 -31.70 -2.79
N HIS A 160 -12.41 -31.22 -1.75
CA HIS A 160 -11.01 -31.46 -1.40
C HIS A 160 -9.97 -30.91 -2.41
N LEU A 161 -10.39 -30.16 -3.44
CA LEU A 161 -9.48 -29.61 -4.45
C LEU A 161 -8.52 -28.58 -3.85
N CYS A 162 -9.03 -27.65 -3.04
CA CYS A 162 -8.21 -26.61 -2.41
C CYS A 162 -7.16 -27.22 -1.46
N PHE A 163 -7.52 -28.27 -0.73
CA PHE A 163 -6.61 -29.02 0.15
C PHE A 163 -5.44 -29.61 -0.64
N LYS A 164 -5.73 -30.35 -1.73
CA LYS A 164 -4.70 -31.00 -2.55
C LYS A 164 -3.72 -30.04 -3.23
N HIS A 165 -4.13 -28.80 -3.44
CA HIS A 165 -3.32 -27.80 -4.15
C HIS A 165 -2.75 -26.72 -3.22
N CYS A 166 -2.89 -26.89 -1.90
CA CYS A 166 -2.31 -25.94 -0.95
C CYS A 166 -0.81 -26.24 -0.75
N PRO A 167 0.10 -25.37 -1.18
CA PRO A 167 1.53 -25.61 -1.06
C PRO A 167 2.05 -25.50 0.39
N ALA A 168 1.23 -24.94 1.29
CA ALA A 168 1.59 -24.74 2.69
C ALA A 168 0.81 -25.65 3.64
N ASP A 169 0.03 -26.60 3.12
CA ASP A 169 -0.85 -27.48 3.91
C ASP A 169 -1.69 -26.75 4.95
N ALA A 170 -2.11 -25.53 4.59
CA ALA A 170 -2.87 -24.65 5.47
C ALA A 170 -4.39 -24.93 5.48
N ILE A 171 -4.89 -25.89 4.71
CA ILE A 171 -6.30 -26.19 4.60
C ILE A 171 -6.61 -27.49 5.33
N ILE A 172 -7.61 -27.45 6.20
CA ILE A 172 -8.00 -28.57 7.05
C ILE A 172 -9.47 -28.92 6.73
N GLY A 173 -9.80 -30.20 6.64
CA GLY A 173 -11.15 -30.68 6.41
C GLY A 173 -11.19 -32.04 5.73
N ASP A 174 -12.33 -32.73 5.92
CA ASP A 174 -12.60 -34.04 5.32
C ASP A 174 -13.36 -33.90 4.00
N VAL A 175 -13.28 -34.95 3.19
CA VAL A 175 -14.09 -35.04 1.95
C VAL A 175 -15.60 -35.00 2.31
N ARG A 176 -16.36 -34.20 1.54
CA ARG A 176 -17.80 -33.94 1.76
C ARG A 176 -18.15 -33.14 3.02
N LYS A 177 -17.14 -32.54 3.67
CA LYS A 177 -17.36 -31.58 4.76
C LYS A 177 -16.73 -30.22 4.39
N PRO A 178 -17.27 -29.09 4.87
CA PRO A 178 -16.65 -27.80 4.68
C PRO A 178 -15.20 -27.79 5.19
N HIS A 179 -14.31 -27.18 4.40
CA HIS A 179 -12.91 -27.02 4.78
C HIS A 179 -12.68 -25.69 5.48
N VAL A 180 -11.59 -25.57 6.24
CA VAL A 180 -11.17 -24.35 6.93
C VAL A 180 -9.72 -24.04 6.57
N ILE A 181 -9.36 -22.77 6.48
CA ILE A 181 -7.98 -22.32 6.27
C ILE A 181 -7.38 -21.95 7.62
N ASP A 182 -6.22 -22.54 7.94
CA ASP A 182 -5.42 -22.13 9.10
C ASP A 182 -4.64 -20.85 8.74
N PRO A 183 -4.95 -19.70 9.36
CA PRO A 183 -4.31 -18.44 9.03
C PRO A 183 -2.81 -18.43 9.38
N ASN A 184 -2.37 -19.24 10.35
CA ASN A 184 -0.97 -19.28 10.77
C ASN A 184 -0.08 -20.04 9.77
N LYS A 185 -0.66 -20.99 9.02
CA LYS A 185 0.05 -21.74 7.97
C LYS A 185 -0.11 -21.13 6.58
N CYS A 186 -1.14 -20.30 6.40
CA CYS A 186 -1.48 -19.76 5.09
C CYS A 186 -0.44 -18.76 4.59
N ILE A 187 0.23 -19.08 3.48
CA ILE A 187 1.20 -18.18 2.80
C ILE A 187 0.52 -17.18 1.86
N LYS A 188 -0.80 -17.09 1.87
CA LYS A 188 -1.59 -16.09 1.14
C LYS A 188 -1.37 -16.10 -0.40
N CYS A 189 -1.10 -17.25 -0.98
CA CYS A 189 -0.78 -17.41 -2.41
C CYS A 189 -2.00 -17.38 -3.35
N GLY A 190 -3.25 -17.43 -2.83
CA GLY A 190 -4.49 -17.40 -3.62
C GLY A 190 -4.81 -18.68 -4.42
N MET A 191 -3.97 -19.71 -4.40
CA MET A 191 -4.14 -20.94 -5.20
C MET A 191 -5.47 -21.63 -4.90
N CYS A 192 -5.87 -21.68 -3.64
CA CYS A 192 -7.14 -22.27 -3.22
C CYS A 192 -8.35 -21.58 -3.85
N MET A 193 -8.34 -20.24 -3.89
CA MET A 193 -9.40 -19.44 -4.51
C MET A 193 -9.47 -19.69 -6.02
N ALA A 194 -8.34 -19.69 -6.72
CA ALA A 194 -8.26 -19.95 -8.16
C ALA A 194 -8.77 -21.35 -8.55
N ARG A 195 -8.62 -22.35 -7.65
CA ARG A 195 -9.05 -23.74 -7.88
C ARG A 195 -10.47 -24.03 -7.41
N CYS A 196 -11.13 -23.13 -6.68
CA CYS A 196 -12.47 -23.37 -6.15
C CYS A 196 -13.54 -23.16 -7.22
N LYS A 197 -14.07 -24.22 -7.80
CA LYS A 197 -15.16 -24.18 -8.78
C LYS A 197 -16.47 -23.64 -8.21
N PHE A 198 -16.66 -23.72 -6.90
CA PHE A 198 -17.89 -23.33 -6.19
C PHE A 198 -17.82 -21.88 -5.68
N LYS A 199 -16.72 -21.18 -5.96
CA LYS A 199 -16.50 -19.80 -5.45
C LYS A 199 -16.80 -19.67 -3.95
N ALA A 200 -16.42 -20.70 -3.18
CA ALA A 200 -16.64 -20.76 -1.74
C ALA A 200 -15.53 -20.05 -0.96
N ILE A 201 -14.45 -19.56 -1.60
CA ILE A 201 -13.31 -18.93 -0.93
C ILE A 201 -13.37 -17.43 -1.19
N ASN A 202 -13.42 -16.68 -0.10
CA ASN A 202 -13.41 -15.22 -0.11
C ASN A 202 -12.05 -14.71 0.38
N VAL A 203 -11.66 -13.53 -0.08
CA VAL A 203 -10.49 -12.78 0.37
C VAL A 203 -10.95 -11.45 0.98
N CYS A 204 -10.47 -11.17 2.18
CA CYS A 204 -10.67 -9.94 2.90
C CYS A 204 -9.32 -9.26 3.12
#